data_05242ff836a6f39212874f4a424ea908
#
_entry.id   05242ff836a6f39212874f4a424ea908
#
_cell.length_a   1.000
_cell.length_b   1.000
_cell.length_c   1.000
_cell.angle_alpha   90.00
_cell.angle_beta   90.00
_cell.angle_gamma   90.00
#
_symmetry.space_group_name_H-M   'P 1'
#
loop_
_entity.id
_entity.type
_entity.pdbx_description
1 polymer ?
#
loop_
_entity_poly.entity_id
_entity_poly.type
_entity_poly.pdbx_seq_one_letter_code
_entity_poly.pdbx_strand_id
1 'polypeptide(L)'
;MADSSFDVLVIGSGASGLAAAVSARRAGARVALATKGALQSCNSAKAQGGIQAAFGDDDSPEQHAEDVWKSSHETADRGLVEILTGEAPSAIHWLEELGVEFTRENGGYRLARCGGASRKRLLQVGDRTGHAITTALRDSAESSDIQTYPKSPLADLARTENGWRARCGDHTIVATTVVLAAGGRCFRVAEERGEL
;
A
#
# COMPACT_ATOMS: atom_id res chain seq x y z
N MET A 1 -9.88 30.50 5.61
CA MET A 1 -9.75 29.17 6.27
C MET A 1 -8.27 28.99 6.53
N ALA A 2 -7.86 28.60 7.73
CA ALA A 2 -6.45 28.39 8.03
C ALA A 2 -5.93 27.25 7.15
N ASP A 3 -4.84 27.51 6.40
CA ASP A 3 -4.12 26.46 5.66
C ASP A 3 -3.57 25.47 6.68
N SER A 4 -4.17 24.27 6.72
CA SER A 4 -3.68 23.22 7.59
C SER A 4 -2.33 22.74 7.03
N SER A 5 -1.26 22.98 7.76
CA SER A 5 0.10 22.54 7.37
C SER A 5 0.40 21.18 7.96
N PHE A 6 0.80 20.24 7.12
CA PHE A 6 1.19 18.87 7.47
C PHE A 6 2.65 18.60 7.13
N ASP A 7 3.25 17.62 7.78
CA ASP A 7 4.60 17.17 7.44
C ASP A 7 4.52 16.23 6.21
N VAL A 8 3.49 15.38 6.16
CA VAL A 8 3.25 14.45 5.06
C VAL A 8 1.80 14.50 4.60
N LEU A 9 1.60 14.66 3.29
CA LEU A 9 0.31 14.44 2.62
C LEU A 9 0.39 13.14 1.82
N VAL A 10 -0.51 12.21 2.10
CA VAL A 10 -0.65 10.98 1.33
C VAL A 10 -1.86 11.06 0.40
N ILE A 11 -1.68 10.76 -0.86
CA ILE A 11 -2.74 10.75 -1.88
C ILE A 11 -3.08 9.31 -2.25
N GLY A 12 -4.25 8.88 -1.81
CA GLY A 12 -4.78 7.52 -2.04
C GLY A 12 -4.81 6.68 -0.79
N SER A 13 -5.91 5.92 -0.61
CA SER A 13 -6.19 5.06 0.56
C SER A 13 -6.18 3.56 0.22
N GLY A 14 -5.41 3.15 -0.78
CA GLY A 14 -5.05 1.75 -0.98
C GLY A 14 -4.07 1.27 0.10
N ALA A 15 -3.70 -0.02 0.07
CA ALA A 15 -2.77 -0.59 1.07
C ALA A 15 -1.47 0.23 1.18
N SER A 16 -0.87 0.64 0.06
CA SER A 16 0.37 1.44 0.05
C SER A 16 0.18 2.82 0.68
N GLY A 17 -0.94 3.52 0.37
CA GLY A 17 -1.20 4.84 0.94
C GLY A 17 -1.51 4.79 2.43
N LEU A 18 -2.34 3.84 2.86
CA LEU A 18 -2.62 3.64 4.29
C LEU A 18 -1.36 3.24 5.05
N ALA A 19 -0.54 2.32 4.50
CA ALA A 19 0.73 1.94 5.12
C ALA A 19 1.68 3.14 5.27
N ALA A 20 1.82 3.95 4.22
CA ALA A 20 2.65 5.16 4.27
C ALA A 20 2.14 6.16 5.32
N ALA A 21 0.81 6.38 5.40
CA ALA A 21 0.23 7.30 6.36
C ALA A 21 0.44 6.82 7.81
N VAL A 22 0.18 5.54 8.09
CA VAL A 22 0.39 4.94 9.41
C VAL A 22 1.87 4.97 9.80
N SER A 23 2.78 4.62 8.89
CA SER A 23 4.23 4.64 9.15
C SER A 23 4.73 6.06 9.41
N ALA A 24 4.33 7.04 8.62
CA ALA A 24 4.69 8.44 8.84
C ALA A 24 4.17 8.95 10.20
N ARG A 25 2.92 8.61 10.55
CA ARG A 25 2.34 9.00 11.84
C ARG A 25 3.06 8.33 13.01
N ARG A 26 3.42 7.06 12.91
CA ARG A 26 4.23 6.35 13.93
C ARG A 26 5.63 6.97 14.10
N ALA A 27 6.20 7.55 13.04
CA ALA A 27 7.44 8.31 13.09
C ALA A 27 7.27 9.73 13.66
N GLY A 28 6.08 10.12 14.12
CA GLY A 28 5.79 11.41 14.75
C GLY A 28 5.35 12.53 13.81
N ALA A 29 5.19 12.26 12.51
CA ALA A 29 4.75 13.28 11.55
C ALA A 29 3.26 13.64 11.74
N ARG A 30 2.90 14.89 11.42
CA ARG A 30 1.52 15.33 11.22
C ARG A 30 1.10 14.92 9.81
N VAL A 31 0.13 14.01 9.70
CA VAL A 31 -0.23 13.36 8.44
C VAL A 31 -1.63 13.76 7.99
N ALA A 32 -1.75 14.11 6.70
CA ALA A 32 -3.01 14.20 5.99
C ALA A 32 -3.10 13.03 4.98
N LEU A 33 -4.30 12.45 4.84
CA LEU A 33 -4.61 11.41 3.84
C LEU A 33 -5.81 11.84 3.01
N ALA A 34 -5.62 12.12 1.74
CA ALA A 34 -6.69 12.46 0.81
C ALA A 34 -6.96 11.32 -0.18
N THR A 35 -8.24 11.03 -0.43
CA THR A 35 -8.63 9.96 -1.35
C THR A 35 -9.90 10.31 -2.14
N LYS A 36 -9.98 9.84 -3.38
CA LYS A 36 -11.11 10.10 -4.29
C LYS A 36 -12.43 9.43 -3.89
N GLY A 37 -12.38 8.40 -3.05
CA GLY A 37 -13.56 7.65 -2.60
C GLY A 37 -13.64 7.57 -1.08
N ALA A 38 -14.38 6.60 -0.57
CA ALA A 38 -14.27 6.19 0.82
C ALA A 38 -12.92 5.52 1.08
N LEU A 39 -12.45 5.52 2.32
CA LEU A 39 -11.11 5.00 2.68
C LEU A 39 -10.84 3.56 2.23
N GLN A 40 -11.87 2.71 2.18
CA GLN A 40 -11.75 1.32 1.70
C GLN A 40 -12.19 1.10 0.26
N SER A 41 -12.55 2.16 -0.47
CA SER A 41 -12.91 2.04 -1.89
C SER A 41 -11.67 1.96 -2.78
N CYS A 42 -10.96 0.85 -2.74
CA CYS A 42 -9.71 0.64 -3.45
C CYS A 42 -9.58 -0.79 -4.00
N ASN A 43 -8.68 -0.99 -4.95
CA ASN A 43 -8.39 -2.31 -5.50
C ASN A 43 -7.76 -3.26 -4.47
N SER A 44 -6.95 -2.73 -3.55
CA SER A 44 -6.34 -3.53 -2.48
C SER A 44 -7.39 -4.23 -1.61
N ALA A 45 -8.50 -3.57 -1.29
CA ALA A 45 -9.59 -4.17 -0.50
C ALA A 45 -10.32 -5.31 -1.24
N LYS A 46 -10.24 -5.35 -2.58
CA LYS A 46 -10.87 -6.38 -3.44
C LYS A 46 -9.95 -7.57 -3.69
N ALA A 47 -8.67 -7.49 -3.30
CA ALA A 47 -7.70 -8.54 -3.55
C ALA A 47 -8.01 -9.79 -2.69
N GLN A 48 -8.17 -10.95 -3.33
CA GLN A 48 -8.54 -12.20 -2.69
C GLN A 48 -7.35 -13.14 -2.50
N GLY A 49 -6.35 -13.06 -3.40
CA GLY A 49 -5.28 -14.05 -3.54
C GLY A 49 -4.40 -14.21 -2.31
N GLY A 50 -3.89 -13.15 -1.76
CA GLY A 50 -2.93 -13.19 -0.64
C GLY A 50 -1.73 -12.26 -0.85
N ILE A 51 -0.77 -12.35 0.06
CA ILE A 51 0.50 -11.64 0.02
C ILE A 51 1.65 -12.63 0.12
N GLN A 52 2.75 -12.39 -0.59
CA GLN A 52 3.89 -13.30 -0.59
C GLN A 52 4.99 -12.80 0.33
N ALA A 53 5.53 -13.72 1.16
CA ALA A 53 6.76 -13.52 1.93
C ALA A 53 7.44 -14.86 2.19
N ALA A 54 8.77 -14.88 2.20
CA ALA A 54 9.55 -16.09 2.39
C ALA A 54 9.57 -16.48 3.88
N PHE A 55 8.78 -17.50 4.25
CA PHE A 55 8.71 -18.07 5.60
C PHE A 55 8.92 -19.60 5.62
N GLY A 56 8.98 -20.24 4.47
CA GLY A 56 9.23 -21.67 4.38
C GLY A 56 10.70 -22.02 4.68
N ASP A 57 10.95 -23.17 5.27
CA ASP A 57 12.32 -23.66 5.59
C ASP A 57 13.18 -23.84 4.33
N ASP A 58 12.57 -24.05 3.17
CA ASP A 58 13.22 -24.22 1.86
C ASP A 58 13.16 -22.96 1.00
N ASP A 59 12.82 -21.79 1.58
CA ASP A 59 12.62 -20.53 0.89
C ASP A 59 13.50 -19.41 1.46
N SER A 60 13.76 -18.37 0.66
CA SER A 60 14.50 -17.18 1.10
C SER A 60 14.05 -15.93 0.36
N PRO A 61 14.34 -14.72 0.88
CA PRO A 61 14.10 -13.47 0.16
C PRO A 61 14.77 -13.43 -1.22
N GLU A 62 15.97 -13.99 -1.37
CA GLU A 62 16.72 -14.06 -2.64
C GLU A 62 16.01 -14.97 -3.65
N GLN A 63 15.51 -16.14 -3.19
CA GLN A 63 14.72 -17.03 -4.03
C GLN A 63 13.39 -16.39 -4.44
N HIS A 64 12.78 -15.60 -3.53
CA HIS A 64 11.60 -14.80 -3.83
C HIS A 64 11.91 -13.72 -4.86
N ALA A 65 13.03 -13.02 -4.74
CA ALA A 65 13.47 -12.00 -5.68
C ALA A 65 13.66 -12.58 -7.09
N GLU A 66 14.25 -13.76 -7.21
CA GLU A 66 14.45 -14.42 -8.50
C GLU A 66 13.13 -14.81 -9.16
N ASP A 67 12.14 -15.28 -8.39
CA ASP A 67 10.81 -15.58 -8.90
C ASP A 67 10.07 -14.31 -9.38
N VAL A 68 10.16 -13.19 -8.63
CA VAL A 68 9.58 -11.91 -9.02
C VAL A 68 10.23 -11.39 -10.29
N TRP A 69 11.58 -11.45 -10.38
CA TRP A 69 12.34 -11.04 -11.56
C TRP A 69 11.91 -11.81 -12.81
N LYS A 70 11.84 -13.13 -12.73
CA LYS A 70 11.37 -13.98 -13.84
C LYS A 70 9.92 -13.71 -14.23
N SER A 71 9.05 -13.56 -13.22
CA SER A 71 7.62 -13.29 -13.44
C SER A 71 7.36 -11.92 -14.08
N SER A 72 8.25 -10.96 -13.87
CA SER A 72 8.21 -9.65 -14.52
C SER A 72 8.75 -9.66 -15.96
N HIS A 73 9.13 -10.82 -16.49
CA HIS A 73 9.86 -10.94 -17.78
C HIS A 73 11.12 -10.07 -17.82
N GLU A 74 11.81 -9.93 -16.68
CA GLU A 74 13.04 -9.16 -16.53
C GLU A 74 12.89 -7.65 -16.77
N THR A 75 11.65 -7.12 -16.67
CA THR A 75 11.35 -5.70 -16.88
C THR A 75 11.30 -4.89 -15.58
N ALA A 76 11.27 -5.55 -14.41
CA ALA A 76 11.26 -4.89 -13.12
C ALA A 76 12.61 -4.22 -12.80
N ASP A 77 12.62 -3.23 -11.92
CA ASP A 77 13.85 -2.73 -11.31
C ASP A 77 14.36 -3.75 -10.29
N ARG A 78 15.58 -4.27 -10.49
CA ARG A 78 16.14 -5.33 -9.66
C ARG A 78 16.35 -4.89 -8.21
N GLY A 79 16.79 -3.65 -7.99
CA GLY A 79 16.97 -3.11 -6.64
C GLY A 79 15.65 -2.99 -5.88
N LEU A 80 14.57 -2.57 -6.56
CA LEU A 80 13.24 -2.54 -5.96
C LEU A 80 12.68 -3.94 -5.68
N VAL A 81 12.98 -4.93 -6.53
CA VAL A 81 12.60 -6.33 -6.27
C VAL A 81 13.29 -6.85 -5.01
N GLU A 82 14.59 -6.61 -4.86
CA GLU A 82 15.37 -7.04 -3.68
C GLU A 82 14.86 -6.39 -2.38
N ILE A 83 14.55 -5.10 -2.40
CA ILE A 83 13.93 -4.40 -1.27
C ILE A 83 12.57 -5.02 -0.94
N LEU A 84 11.69 -5.16 -1.94
CA LEU A 84 10.36 -5.73 -1.76
C LEU A 84 10.41 -7.11 -1.10
N THR A 85 11.24 -7.99 -1.59
CA THR A 85 11.29 -9.38 -1.13
C THR A 85 12.05 -9.53 0.19
N GLY A 86 13.09 -8.72 0.40
CA GLY A 86 13.86 -8.67 1.64
C GLY A 86 13.05 -8.15 2.81
N GLU A 87 12.20 -7.14 2.58
CA GLU A 87 11.36 -6.55 3.62
C GLU A 87 10.01 -7.26 3.82
N ALA A 88 9.61 -8.15 2.90
CA ALA A 88 8.31 -8.81 2.95
C ALA A 88 8.04 -9.55 4.29
N PRO A 89 8.97 -10.33 4.88
CA PRO A 89 8.72 -10.98 6.16
C PRO A 89 8.45 -9.99 7.30
N SER A 90 9.22 -8.91 7.39
CA SER A 90 9.01 -7.87 8.42
C SER A 90 7.71 -7.11 8.21
N ALA A 91 7.31 -6.89 6.96
CA ALA A 91 6.02 -6.27 6.63
C ALA A 91 4.82 -7.16 7.05
N ILE A 92 4.94 -8.49 6.96
CA ILE A 92 3.92 -9.42 7.47
C ILE A 92 3.78 -9.29 8.99
N HIS A 93 4.88 -9.30 9.73
CA HIS A 93 4.84 -9.12 11.19
C HIS A 93 4.26 -7.77 11.58
N TRP A 94 4.63 -6.69 10.88
CA TRP A 94 4.04 -5.39 11.10
C TRP A 94 2.52 -5.36 10.85
N LEU A 95 2.01 -6.07 9.84
CA LEU A 95 0.58 -6.20 9.60
C LEU A 95 -0.11 -7.01 10.72
N GLU A 96 0.53 -8.03 11.28
CA GLU A 96 0.02 -8.75 12.45
C GLU A 96 -0.05 -7.87 13.70
N GLU A 97 0.93 -6.99 13.91
CA GLU A 97 0.89 -5.98 14.98
C GLU A 97 -0.30 -5.01 14.82
N LEU A 98 -0.76 -4.78 13.60
CA LEU A 98 -1.94 -3.99 13.29
C LEU A 98 -3.26 -4.78 13.41
N GLY A 99 -3.18 -6.09 13.72
CA GLY A 99 -4.34 -6.94 13.91
C GLY A 99 -4.74 -7.79 12.69
N VAL A 100 -3.87 -7.95 11.69
CA VAL A 100 -4.13 -8.91 10.60
C VAL A 100 -3.86 -10.32 11.08
N GLU A 101 -4.87 -11.17 11.05
CA GLU A 101 -4.77 -12.58 11.46
C GLU A 101 -4.58 -13.49 10.23
N PHE A 102 -3.34 -13.74 9.84
CA PHE A 102 -3.04 -14.68 8.75
C PHE A 102 -3.40 -16.11 9.14
N THR A 103 -3.92 -16.87 8.17
CA THR A 103 -4.30 -18.27 8.38
C THR A 103 -3.09 -19.09 8.80
N ARG A 104 -3.25 -19.85 9.89
CA ARG A 104 -2.22 -20.72 10.45
C ARG A 104 -2.59 -22.19 10.35
N GLU A 105 -1.60 -23.05 10.27
CA GLU A 105 -1.74 -24.51 10.24
C GLU A 105 -0.54 -25.13 10.94
N ASN A 106 -0.76 -26.11 11.82
CA ASN A 106 0.29 -26.82 12.57
C ASN A 106 1.26 -25.90 13.34
N GLY A 107 0.75 -24.76 13.85
CA GLY A 107 1.55 -23.81 14.63
C GLY A 107 2.33 -22.77 13.82
N GLY A 108 2.41 -22.92 12.48
CA GLY A 108 3.04 -21.95 11.56
C GLY A 108 2.06 -21.24 10.65
N TYR A 109 2.54 -20.45 9.69
CA TYR A 109 1.71 -19.92 8.62
C TYR A 109 1.27 -21.02 7.66
N ARG A 110 -0.01 -21.01 7.25
CA ARG A 110 -0.43 -21.81 6.11
C ARG A 110 0.05 -21.14 4.82
N LEU A 111 1.08 -21.70 4.21
CA LEU A 111 1.68 -21.20 2.99
C LEU A 111 1.11 -21.91 1.76
N ALA A 112 0.57 -21.16 0.82
CA ALA A 112 0.10 -21.63 -0.46
C ALA A 112 1.09 -21.32 -1.59
N ARG A 113 0.94 -22.00 -2.72
CA ARG A 113 1.68 -21.69 -3.95
C ARG A 113 0.82 -20.82 -4.86
N CYS A 114 1.40 -19.80 -5.45
CA CYS A 114 0.75 -19.04 -6.52
C CYS A 114 1.49 -19.21 -7.86
N GLY A 115 0.88 -18.77 -8.95
CA GLY A 115 1.51 -18.79 -10.28
C GLY A 115 2.82 -18.01 -10.29
N GLY A 116 3.84 -18.55 -10.96
CA GLY A 116 5.18 -17.97 -11.03
C GLY A 116 6.09 -18.19 -9.81
N ALA A 117 5.55 -18.65 -8.67
CA ALA A 117 6.35 -18.91 -7.49
C ALA A 117 6.99 -20.30 -7.52
N SER A 118 8.29 -20.41 -7.26
CA SER A 118 9.00 -21.69 -7.12
C SER A 118 8.75 -22.36 -5.77
N ARG A 119 8.37 -21.60 -4.75
CA ARG A 119 8.11 -22.04 -3.37
C ARG A 119 6.71 -21.66 -2.89
N LYS A 120 6.27 -22.30 -1.80
CA LYS A 120 5.04 -21.92 -1.09
C LYS A 120 5.34 -20.74 -0.19
N ARG A 121 4.88 -19.53 -0.54
CA ARG A 121 5.10 -18.31 0.24
C ARG A 121 3.89 -17.39 0.30
N LEU A 122 2.76 -17.82 -0.23
CA LEU A 122 1.53 -17.02 -0.24
C LEU A 122 0.81 -17.16 1.10
N LEU A 123 0.73 -16.07 1.85
CA LEU A 123 -0.04 -15.94 3.08
C LEU A 123 -1.44 -15.41 2.75
N GLN A 124 -2.44 -15.91 3.46
CA GLN A 124 -3.84 -15.58 3.21
C GLN A 124 -4.59 -15.34 4.52
N VAL A 125 -5.66 -14.55 4.43
CA VAL A 125 -6.72 -14.44 5.45
C VAL A 125 -8.00 -14.95 4.80
N GLY A 126 -8.22 -16.26 4.84
CA GLY A 126 -9.29 -16.92 4.09
C GLY A 126 -9.23 -16.55 2.61
N ASP A 127 -10.35 -16.06 2.07
CA ASP A 127 -10.52 -15.58 0.68
C ASP A 127 -10.57 -14.03 0.58
N ARG A 128 -10.23 -13.32 1.66
CA ARG A 128 -10.43 -11.86 1.81
C ARG A 128 -9.18 -11.14 2.32
N THR A 129 -8.00 -11.59 1.90
CA THR A 129 -6.71 -11.09 2.40
C THR A 129 -6.57 -9.57 2.24
N GLY A 130 -6.88 -9.04 1.06
CA GLY A 130 -6.78 -7.60 0.82
C GLY A 130 -7.75 -6.78 1.68
N HIS A 131 -8.96 -7.30 1.93
CA HIS A 131 -9.93 -6.67 2.82
C HIS A 131 -9.40 -6.63 4.26
N ALA A 132 -8.87 -7.75 4.77
CA ALA A 132 -8.32 -7.82 6.12
C ALA A 132 -7.16 -6.82 6.31
N ILE A 133 -6.20 -6.80 5.39
CA ILE A 133 -5.07 -5.87 5.41
C ILE A 133 -5.53 -4.41 5.37
N THR A 134 -6.42 -4.06 4.44
CA THR A 134 -6.88 -2.67 4.31
C THR A 134 -7.76 -2.24 5.47
N THR A 135 -8.50 -3.16 6.11
CA THR A 135 -9.27 -2.87 7.33
C THR A 135 -8.34 -2.56 8.48
N ALA A 136 -7.35 -3.39 8.76
CA ALA A 136 -6.40 -3.16 9.84
C ALA A 136 -5.62 -1.84 9.66
N LEU A 137 -5.18 -1.56 8.45
CA LEU A 137 -4.49 -0.31 8.12
C LEU A 137 -5.40 0.92 8.27
N ARG A 138 -6.67 0.84 7.85
CA ARG A 138 -7.66 1.91 8.02
C ARG A 138 -7.92 2.16 9.50
N ASP A 139 -8.20 1.11 10.27
CA ASP A 139 -8.52 1.22 11.69
C ASP A 139 -7.33 1.82 12.47
N SER A 140 -6.10 1.46 12.09
CA SER A 140 -4.90 2.10 12.60
C SER A 140 -4.80 3.57 12.21
N ALA A 141 -5.14 3.93 10.97
CA ALA A 141 -5.12 5.31 10.52
C ALA A 141 -6.19 6.16 11.24
N GLU A 142 -7.41 5.63 11.40
CA GLU A 142 -8.52 6.31 12.08
C GLU A 142 -8.25 6.50 13.58
N SER A 143 -7.52 5.58 14.23
CA SER A 143 -7.14 5.67 15.64
C SER A 143 -5.90 6.49 15.93
N SER A 144 -5.16 6.94 14.92
CA SER A 144 -3.82 7.53 15.04
C SER A 144 -3.73 9.04 14.81
N ASP A 145 -4.81 9.81 14.93
CA ASP A 145 -4.80 11.26 14.68
C ASP A 145 -4.27 11.65 13.28
N ILE A 146 -4.60 10.84 12.27
CA ILE A 146 -4.38 11.16 10.87
C ILE A 146 -5.59 11.92 10.33
N GLN A 147 -5.35 13.13 9.81
CA GLN A 147 -6.43 13.91 9.22
C GLN A 147 -6.84 13.33 7.87
N THR A 148 -8.05 12.77 7.77
CA THR A 148 -8.53 12.15 6.55
C THR A 148 -9.47 13.05 5.75
N TYR A 149 -9.33 13.01 4.42
CA TYR A 149 -10.15 13.73 3.44
C TYR A 149 -10.75 12.72 2.44
N PRO A 150 -11.82 11.99 2.82
CA PRO A 150 -12.51 11.09 1.90
C PRO A 150 -13.27 11.88 0.82
N LYS A 151 -13.52 11.26 -0.34
CA LYS A 151 -14.21 11.85 -1.49
C LYS A 151 -13.57 13.17 -2.00
N SER A 152 -12.27 13.32 -1.77
CA SER A 152 -11.48 14.51 -2.10
C SER A 152 -10.38 14.12 -3.10
N PRO A 153 -10.71 13.96 -4.40
CA PRO A 153 -9.73 13.62 -5.43
C PRO A 153 -8.69 14.73 -5.57
N LEU A 154 -7.44 14.35 -5.77
CA LEU A 154 -6.38 15.30 -6.14
C LEU A 154 -6.69 15.87 -7.51
N ALA A 155 -6.87 17.19 -7.57
CA ALA A 155 -7.14 17.94 -8.78
C ALA A 155 -5.92 18.73 -9.26
N ASP A 156 -5.07 19.17 -8.32
CA ASP A 156 -3.87 19.94 -8.61
C ASP A 156 -2.80 19.74 -7.54
N LEU A 157 -1.53 19.75 -7.94
CA LEU A 157 -0.37 19.65 -7.06
C LEU A 157 0.71 20.58 -7.53
N ALA A 158 1.00 21.60 -6.75
CA ALA A 158 2.00 22.62 -7.05
C ALA A 158 3.11 22.63 -6.01
N ARG A 159 4.37 22.78 -6.46
CA ARG A 159 5.51 23.00 -5.59
C ARG A 159 5.49 24.41 -5.06
N THR A 160 5.84 24.59 -3.80
CA THR A 160 6.01 25.87 -3.12
C THR A 160 7.45 26.01 -2.59
N GLU A 161 7.78 27.14 -2.04
CA GLU A 161 9.10 27.38 -1.43
C GLU A 161 9.44 26.35 -0.33
N ASN A 162 8.43 25.97 0.47
CA ASN A 162 8.61 25.15 1.68
C ASN A 162 7.88 23.78 1.58
N GLY A 163 7.64 23.27 0.38
CA GLY A 163 6.97 21.99 0.20
C GLY A 163 5.98 21.98 -0.96
N TRP A 164 4.75 21.56 -0.69
CA TRP A 164 3.71 21.33 -1.68
C TRP A 164 2.37 21.88 -1.26
N ARG A 165 1.62 22.37 -2.22
CA ARG A 165 0.21 22.73 -2.09
C ARG A 165 -0.61 21.83 -3.00
N ALA A 166 -1.56 21.09 -2.42
CA ALA A 166 -2.46 20.21 -3.12
C ALA A 166 -3.90 20.71 -3.02
N ARG A 167 -4.63 20.67 -4.14
CA ARG A 167 -6.09 20.87 -4.14
C ARG A 167 -6.76 19.51 -4.24
N CYS A 168 -7.42 19.10 -3.16
CA CYS A 168 -8.11 17.83 -3.04
C CYS A 168 -9.60 18.07 -2.78
N GLY A 169 -10.44 17.88 -3.81
CA GLY A 169 -11.84 18.31 -3.77
C GLY A 169 -11.93 19.82 -3.47
N ASP A 170 -12.67 20.18 -2.42
CA ASP A 170 -12.83 21.56 -1.94
C ASP A 170 -11.75 22.00 -0.94
N HIS A 171 -10.78 21.12 -0.65
CA HIS A 171 -9.73 21.38 0.34
C HIS A 171 -8.43 21.80 -0.33
N THR A 172 -7.78 22.82 0.23
CA THR A 172 -6.37 23.16 -0.05
C THR A 172 -5.53 22.66 1.11
N ILE A 173 -4.60 21.76 0.82
CA ILE A 173 -3.73 21.11 1.81
C ILE A 173 -2.29 21.49 1.51
N VAL A 174 -1.56 21.96 2.51
CA VAL A 174 -0.13 22.27 2.42
C VAL A 174 0.65 21.22 3.20
N ALA A 175 1.71 20.68 2.60
CA ALA A 175 2.56 19.69 3.24
C ALA A 175 4.02 19.84 2.81
N THR A 176 4.95 19.46 3.70
CA THR A 176 6.38 19.45 3.39
C THR A 176 6.72 18.37 2.36
N THR A 177 6.08 17.19 2.50
CA THR A 177 6.31 16.03 1.63
C THR A 177 4.98 15.47 1.13
N VAL A 178 4.98 14.92 -0.09
CA VAL A 178 3.80 14.24 -0.66
C VAL A 178 4.16 12.82 -1.06
N VAL A 179 3.30 11.88 -0.68
CA VAL A 179 3.35 10.48 -1.12
C VAL A 179 2.20 10.24 -2.10
N LEU A 180 2.52 9.93 -3.35
CA LEU A 180 1.53 9.60 -4.37
C LEU A 180 1.28 8.09 -4.39
N ALA A 181 0.13 7.65 -3.86
CA ALA A 181 -0.31 6.26 -3.79
C ALA A 181 -1.71 6.08 -4.43
N ALA A 182 -1.98 6.82 -5.49
CA ALA A 182 -3.31 6.95 -6.11
C ALA A 182 -3.78 5.71 -6.90
N GLY A 183 -2.93 4.69 -7.06
CA GLY A 183 -3.17 3.51 -7.87
C GLY A 183 -3.11 3.79 -9.38
N GLY A 184 -3.54 2.83 -10.19
CA GLY A 184 -3.50 2.92 -11.64
C GLY A 184 -4.85 3.32 -12.26
N ARG A 185 -4.78 3.85 -13.49
CA ARG A 185 -5.94 4.14 -14.37
C ARG A 185 -5.69 3.56 -15.76
N CYS A 186 -5.17 2.35 -15.84
CA CYS A 186 -4.68 1.74 -17.09
C CYS A 186 -5.70 1.79 -18.23
N PHE A 187 -6.96 1.44 -17.98
CA PHE A 187 -7.99 1.44 -19.02
C PHE A 187 -8.29 2.83 -19.61
N ARG A 188 -8.35 3.87 -18.76
CA ARG A 188 -8.59 5.23 -19.25
C ARG A 188 -7.45 5.79 -20.09
N VAL A 189 -6.20 5.45 -19.74
CA VAL A 189 -5.04 5.86 -20.54
C VAL A 189 -5.04 5.17 -21.90
N ALA A 190 -5.42 3.89 -21.96
CA ALA A 190 -5.55 3.15 -23.23
C ALA A 190 -6.66 3.72 -24.11
N GLU A 191 -7.83 4.03 -23.57
CA GLU A 191 -8.92 4.73 -24.29
C GLU A 191 -8.48 6.10 -24.83
N GLU A 192 -7.84 6.94 -24.00
CA GLU A 192 -7.38 8.28 -24.38
C GLU A 192 -6.31 8.24 -25.49
N ARG A 193 -5.55 7.15 -25.59
CA ARG A 193 -4.53 6.92 -26.63
C ARG A 193 -5.05 6.18 -27.86
N GLY A 194 -6.28 5.69 -27.83
CA GLY A 194 -6.85 4.86 -28.89
C GLY A 194 -6.16 3.50 -29.04
N GLU A 195 -5.63 2.96 -27.95
CA GLU A 195 -4.89 1.69 -27.90
C GLU A 195 -5.79 0.47 -27.59
N LEU A 196 -7.11 0.68 -27.47
CA LEU A 196 -8.14 -0.35 -27.27
C LEU A 196 -9.15 -0.37 -28.39
#